data_ea8b5f18ee166982cef2ffd9b9b1514c
#
_entry.id   ea8b5f18ee166982cef2ffd9b9b1514c
#
_cell.length_a   1.000
_cell.length_b   1.000
_cell.length_c   1.000
_cell.angle_alpha   90.00
_cell.angle_beta   90.00
_cell.angle_gamma   90.00
#
_symmetry.space_group_name_H-M   'P 1'
#
loop_
_entity.id
_entity.type
_entity.pdbx_description
1 polymer ?
#
loop_
_entity_poly.entity_id
_entity_poly.type
_entity_poly.pdbx_seq_one_letter_code
_entity_poly.pdbx_strand_id
1 'polypeptide(L)'
;TYRIIPMKLQQVSDNCFAVLNEKNLVCDANSGLINLGGGVVIDTQSDLPHARRMIELFGKVWPGMPKRVINTHEDGDHVWGNQLFKGAEIIAHRTVPERMKLVADPGETQKLQRAAKNFLSRWMLGAIHPGALAIARQLKADYDFSGIELTLPTTLFDERHVLDLDGTEVHLIYVGPCHQVGDTIVHVPRERVAFVGDVIF
;
A
#
# COMPACT_ATOMS: atom_id res chain seq x y z
N THR A 1 11.20 -16.96 11.37
CA THR A 1 11.57 -16.65 9.97
C THR A 1 10.29 -16.25 9.27
N TYR A 2 10.13 -14.98 8.93
CA TYR A 2 8.99 -14.49 8.17
C TYR A 2 9.08 -15.05 6.76
N ARG A 3 7.96 -15.58 6.27
CA ARG A 3 7.87 -16.02 4.88
C ARG A 3 7.42 -14.82 4.07
N ILE A 4 8.36 -14.16 3.39
CA ILE A 4 8.01 -13.11 2.42
C ILE A 4 7.15 -13.76 1.34
N ILE A 5 5.96 -13.21 1.12
CA ILE A 5 5.07 -13.66 0.06
C ILE A 5 5.76 -13.38 -1.28
N PRO A 6 5.77 -14.33 -2.22
CA PRO A 6 6.38 -14.12 -3.51
C PRO A 6 5.75 -12.94 -4.25
N MET A 7 6.57 -12.00 -4.67
CA MET A 7 6.18 -10.84 -5.44
C MET A 7 6.83 -10.87 -6.81
N LYS A 8 6.09 -10.46 -7.83
CA LYS A 8 6.55 -10.39 -9.21
C LYS A 8 6.55 -8.95 -9.70
N LEU A 9 7.68 -8.51 -10.29
CA LEU A 9 7.74 -7.27 -11.07
C LEU A 9 7.16 -7.54 -12.46
N GLN A 10 6.18 -6.74 -12.86
CA GLN A 10 5.52 -6.80 -14.16
C GLN A 10 5.63 -5.46 -14.85
N GLN A 11 6.16 -5.43 -16.07
CA GLN A 11 6.05 -4.26 -16.94
C GLN A 11 4.63 -4.18 -17.50
N VAL A 12 4.00 -3.01 -17.38
CA VAL A 12 2.63 -2.73 -17.83
C VAL A 12 2.63 -1.95 -19.13
N SER A 13 3.53 -0.96 -19.24
CA SER A 13 3.79 -0.18 -20.44
C SER A 13 5.26 0.25 -20.49
N ASP A 14 5.65 1.15 -21.39
CA ASP A 14 7.05 1.58 -21.51
C ASP A 14 7.57 2.19 -20.21
N ASN A 15 6.74 2.95 -19.48
CA ASN A 15 7.13 3.67 -18.27
C ASN A 15 6.33 3.28 -17.02
N CYS A 16 5.42 2.31 -17.12
CA CYS A 16 4.61 1.86 -16.00
C CYS A 16 4.91 0.41 -15.66
N PHE A 17 5.10 0.15 -14.36
CA PHE A 17 5.40 -1.16 -13.80
C PHE A 17 4.49 -1.45 -12.63
N ALA A 18 4.26 -2.73 -12.33
CA ALA A 18 3.55 -3.17 -11.15
C ALA A 18 4.38 -4.22 -10.39
N VAL A 19 4.30 -4.20 -9.08
CA VAL A 19 4.66 -5.32 -8.23
C VAL A 19 3.38 -5.99 -7.80
N LEU A 20 3.23 -7.24 -8.20
CA LEU A 20 2.06 -8.06 -7.95
C LEU A 20 2.39 -9.10 -6.88
N ASN A 21 1.52 -9.25 -5.90
CA ASN A 21 1.54 -10.37 -4.98
C ASN A 21 1.05 -11.63 -5.70
N GLU A 22 1.80 -12.73 -5.60
CA GLU A 22 1.45 -14.00 -6.27
C GLU A 22 0.37 -14.79 -5.53
N LYS A 23 0.04 -14.37 -4.31
CA LYS A 23 -1.03 -14.93 -3.49
C LYS A 23 -1.95 -13.81 -3.05
N ASN A 24 -3.23 -14.06 -3.07
CA ASN A 24 -4.24 -13.10 -2.60
C ASN A 24 -4.61 -13.44 -1.15
N LEU A 25 -3.83 -12.91 -0.20
CA LEU A 25 -4.07 -13.07 1.23
C LEU A 25 -4.76 -11.82 1.79
N VAL A 26 -5.08 -11.85 3.09
CA VAL A 26 -5.94 -10.84 3.77
C VAL A 26 -5.45 -9.40 3.65
N CYS A 27 -4.12 -9.18 3.56
CA CYS A 27 -3.53 -7.83 3.48
C CYS A 27 -2.57 -7.73 2.30
N ASP A 28 -2.84 -8.39 1.18
CA ASP A 28 -1.98 -8.34 0.02
C ASP A 28 -2.43 -7.23 -0.93
N ALA A 29 -1.66 -6.14 -0.96
CA ALA A 29 -1.83 -5.07 -1.93
C ALA A 29 -0.83 -5.19 -3.07
N ASN A 30 -1.21 -4.77 -4.26
CA ASN A 30 -0.31 -4.54 -5.38
C ASN A 30 0.20 -3.10 -5.33
N SER A 31 1.35 -2.84 -5.94
CA SER A 31 1.91 -1.49 -6.01
C SER A 31 2.33 -1.14 -7.42
N GLY A 32 2.23 0.14 -7.78
CA GLY A 32 2.64 0.67 -9.07
C GLY A 32 3.93 1.46 -9.01
N LEU A 33 4.62 1.56 -10.15
CA LEU A 33 5.72 2.49 -10.37
C LEU A 33 5.57 3.15 -11.74
N ILE A 34 5.70 4.48 -11.77
CA ILE A 34 5.91 5.25 -12.99
C ILE A 34 7.36 5.74 -12.96
N ASN A 35 8.19 5.29 -13.91
CA ASN A 35 9.63 5.58 -13.94
C ASN A 35 9.97 6.89 -14.66
N LEU A 36 9.16 7.92 -14.52
CA LEU A 36 9.31 9.27 -15.05
C LEU A 36 9.33 10.30 -13.91
N GLY A 37 9.81 11.50 -14.19
CA GLY A 37 9.69 12.66 -13.30
C GLY A 37 10.36 12.49 -11.93
N GLY A 38 11.39 11.66 -11.84
CA GLY A 38 12.05 11.34 -10.58
C GLY A 38 11.47 10.12 -9.85
N GLY A 39 10.59 9.35 -10.51
CA GLY A 39 9.93 8.15 -9.98
C GLY A 39 8.72 8.46 -9.11
N VAL A 40 7.62 7.75 -9.37
CA VAL A 40 6.38 7.81 -8.58
C VAL A 40 5.97 6.39 -8.22
N VAL A 41 5.86 6.09 -6.93
CA VAL A 41 5.31 4.83 -6.43
C VAL A 41 3.82 5.02 -6.12
N ILE A 42 3.00 4.04 -6.47
CA ILE A 42 1.57 3.97 -6.14
C ILE A 42 1.40 2.84 -5.14
N ASP A 43 0.96 3.18 -3.94
CA ASP A 43 0.79 2.34 -2.76
C ASP A 43 2.06 1.62 -2.27
N THR A 44 2.16 1.40 -0.97
CA THR A 44 3.44 1.08 -0.33
C THR A 44 3.48 -0.23 0.44
N GLN A 45 2.49 -1.11 0.24
CA GLN A 45 2.46 -2.46 0.78
C GLN A 45 2.04 -2.61 2.26
N SER A 46 1.78 -3.86 2.61
CA SER A 46 1.14 -4.36 3.83
C SER A 46 2.00 -4.32 5.09
N ASP A 47 3.32 -4.29 4.95
CA ASP A 47 4.26 -4.22 6.06
C ASP A 47 5.66 -3.82 5.58
N LEU A 48 6.58 -3.60 6.51
CA LEU A 48 7.93 -3.15 6.15
C LEU A 48 8.75 -4.18 5.35
N PRO A 49 8.69 -5.49 5.63
CA PRO A 49 9.32 -6.51 4.79
C PRO A 49 8.82 -6.51 3.35
N HIS A 50 7.49 -6.44 3.14
CA HIS A 50 6.90 -6.40 1.80
C HIS A 50 7.26 -5.09 1.07
N ALA A 51 7.18 -3.96 1.76
CA ALA A 51 7.56 -2.66 1.21
C ALA A 51 9.05 -2.61 0.79
N ARG A 52 9.96 -3.17 1.60
CA ARG A 52 11.38 -3.30 1.22
C ARG A 52 11.57 -4.19 0.00
N ARG A 53 10.85 -5.30 -0.07
CA ARG A 53 10.88 -6.19 -1.22
C ARG A 53 10.36 -5.52 -2.49
N MET A 54 9.28 -4.74 -2.39
CA MET A 54 8.76 -3.92 -3.47
C MET A 54 9.81 -2.91 -3.97
N ILE A 55 10.44 -2.16 -3.05
CA ILE A 55 11.50 -1.20 -3.39
C ILE A 55 12.67 -1.89 -4.11
N GLU A 56 13.09 -3.06 -3.64
CA GLU A 56 14.14 -3.87 -4.27
C GLU A 56 13.76 -4.28 -5.70
N LEU A 57 12.51 -4.67 -5.92
CA LEU A 57 12.01 -5.04 -7.24
C LEU A 57 11.93 -3.84 -8.18
N PHE A 58 11.41 -2.70 -7.71
CA PHE A 58 11.39 -1.46 -8.47
C PHE A 58 12.79 -0.94 -8.76
N GLY A 59 13.76 -1.19 -7.87
CA GLY A 59 15.17 -0.83 -8.08
C GLY A 59 15.81 -1.46 -9.32
N LYS A 60 15.21 -2.50 -9.90
CA LYS A 60 15.66 -3.12 -11.15
C LYS A 60 15.35 -2.28 -12.39
N VAL A 61 14.34 -1.41 -12.30
CA VAL A 61 13.86 -0.56 -13.42
C VAL A 61 13.95 0.93 -13.10
N TRP A 62 14.13 1.28 -11.83
CA TRP A 62 14.33 2.62 -11.34
C TRP A 62 15.45 2.64 -10.28
N PRO A 63 16.71 2.99 -10.63
CA PRO A 63 17.82 3.02 -9.67
C PRO A 63 17.73 4.30 -8.80
N GLY A 64 17.27 4.14 -7.59
CA GLY A 64 17.15 5.22 -6.61
C GLY A 64 15.80 5.25 -5.91
N MET A 65 15.68 6.15 -4.93
CA MET A 65 14.40 6.33 -4.24
C MET A 65 13.48 7.23 -5.07
N PRO A 66 12.23 6.82 -5.28
CA PRO A 66 11.23 7.67 -5.94
C PRO A 66 11.02 8.99 -5.18
N LYS A 67 10.81 10.06 -5.93
CA LYS A 67 10.56 11.39 -5.35
C LYS A 67 9.13 11.55 -4.85
N ARG A 68 8.21 10.72 -5.32
CA ARG A 68 6.79 10.79 -4.97
C ARG A 68 6.22 9.43 -4.64
N VAL A 69 5.26 9.46 -3.73
CA VAL A 69 4.35 8.34 -3.42
C VAL A 69 2.93 8.84 -3.61
N ILE A 70 2.07 8.04 -4.21
CA ILE A 70 0.62 8.29 -4.26
C ILE A 70 -0.04 7.18 -3.47
N ASN A 71 -0.86 7.52 -2.47
CA ASN A 71 -1.74 6.57 -1.81
C ASN A 71 -3.11 6.62 -2.48
N THR A 72 -3.57 5.49 -2.98
CA THR A 72 -4.88 5.37 -3.62
C THR A 72 -6.02 5.52 -2.62
N HIS A 73 -5.83 5.03 -1.41
CA HIS A 73 -6.77 5.16 -0.30
C HIS A 73 -6.08 4.94 1.06
N GLU A 74 -6.85 4.88 2.13
CA GLU A 74 -6.36 4.94 3.50
C GLU A 74 -6.03 3.60 4.16
N ASP A 75 -6.27 2.45 3.52
CA ASP A 75 -6.07 1.14 4.15
C ASP A 75 -4.59 0.83 4.43
N GLY A 76 -4.35 0.11 5.52
CA GLY A 76 -3.00 -0.11 6.03
C GLY A 76 -2.08 -0.80 5.03
N ASP A 77 -2.58 -1.77 4.29
CA ASP A 77 -1.82 -2.51 3.27
C ASP A 77 -1.47 -1.68 2.01
N HIS A 78 -1.99 -0.45 1.91
CA HIS A 78 -1.62 0.52 0.89
C HIS A 78 -0.69 1.63 1.41
N VAL A 79 -0.61 1.85 2.74
CA VAL A 79 0.07 3.01 3.31
C VAL A 79 1.16 2.68 4.33
N TRP A 80 1.24 1.46 4.87
CA TRP A 80 2.18 1.14 5.96
C TRP A 80 3.65 1.19 5.56
N GLY A 81 3.98 1.10 4.28
CA GLY A 81 5.34 1.31 3.78
C GLY A 81 5.76 2.76 3.59
N ASN A 82 4.86 3.74 3.74
CA ASN A 82 5.14 5.17 3.52
C ASN A 82 6.40 5.64 4.24
N GLN A 83 6.64 5.17 5.47
CA GLN A 83 7.80 5.54 6.28
C GLN A 83 9.17 5.19 5.64
N LEU A 84 9.20 4.30 4.67
CA LEU A 84 10.44 3.95 3.95
C LEU A 84 10.81 4.97 2.87
N PHE A 85 9.89 5.85 2.48
CA PHE A 85 10.07 6.86 1.44
C PHE A 85 10.40 8.23 2.05
N LYS A 86 11.41 8.26 2.94
CA LYS A 86 11.84 9.50 3.61
C LYS A 86 12.28 10.54 2.60
N GLY A 87 11.67 11.73 2.69
CA GLY A 87 11.96 12.86 1.80
C GLY A 87 11.18 12.84 0.49
N ALA A 88 10.39 11.82 0.20
CA ALA A 88 9.45 11.83 -0.90
C ALA A 88 8.20 12.66 -0.55
N GLU A 89 7.61 13.27 -1.56
CA GLU A 89 6.29 13.88 -1.48
C GLU A 89 5.24 12.76 -1.48
N ILE A 90 4.40 12.68 -0.44
CA ILE A 90 3.32 11.71 -0.35
C ILE A 90 2.01 12.41 -0.67
N ILE A 91 1.35 11.99 -1.74
CA ILE A 91 0.15 12.62 -2.30
C ILE A 91 -1.05 11.72 -2.08
N ALA A 92 -2.16 12.27 -1.61
CA ALA A 92 -3.43 11.55 -1.45
C ALA A 92 -4.63 12.49 -1.48
N HIS A 93 -5.83 11.92 -1.60
CA HIS A 93 -7.06 12.69 -1.42
C HIS A 93 -7.15 13.26 0.01
N ARG A 94 -7.75 14.44 0.16
CA ARG A 94 -7.82 15.19 1.44
C ARG A 94 -8.41 14.42 2.62
N THR A 95 -9.26 13.44 2.38
CA THR A 95 -9.86 12.63 3.45
C THR A 95 -8.91 11.58 4.03
N VAL A 96 -7.89 11.17 3.27
CA VAL A 96 -7.00 10.05 3.60
C VAL A 96 -6.28 10.23 4.94
N PRO A 97 -5.67 11.38 5.29
CA PRO A 97 -4.90 11.49 6.52
C PRO A 97 -5.71 11.22 7.80
N GLU A 98 -6.94 11.75 7.89
CA GLU A 98 -7.79 11.51 9.06
C GLU A 98 -8.33 10.09 9.08
N ARG A 99 -8.64 9.54 7.92
CA ARG A 99 -9.09 8.15 7.80
C ARG A 99 -7.98 7.16 8.15
N MET A 100 -6.74 7.40 7.70
CA MET A 100 -5.57 6.60 8.08
C MET A 100 -5.41 6.45 9.59
N LYS A 101 -5.63 7.53 10.35
CA LYS A 101 -5.57 7.50 11.83
C LYS A 101 -6.64 6.58 12.44
N LEU A 102 -7.75 6.38 11.75
CA LEU A 102 -8.88 5.57 12.21
C LEU A 102 -8.76 4.09 11.79
N VAL A 103 -8.37 3.83 10.54
CA VAL A 103 -8.45 2.48 9.97
C VAL A 103 -7.07 1.83 9.76
N ALA A 104 -6.01 2.61 9.62
CA ALA A 104 -4.65 2.13 9.40
C ALA A 104 -3.75 2.24 10.66
N ASP A 105 -4.33 2.34 11.88
CA ASP A 105 -3.53 2.30 13.10
C ASP A 105 -2.84 0.93 13.25
N PRO A 106 -1.51 0.85 13.13
CA PRO A 106 -0.80 -0.41 13.25
C PRO A 106 -0.88 -1.02 14.66
N GLY A 107 -1.25 -0.22 15.66
CA GLY A 107 -1.36 -0.66 17.04
C GLY A 107 -2.41 -1.74 17.24
N GLU A 108 -3.56 -1.64 16.59
CA GLU A 108 -4.62 -2.67 16.69
C GLU A 108 -4.18 -3.98 16.03
N THR A 109 -3.60 -3.92 14.84
CA THR A 109 -3.10 -5.11 14.14
C THR A 109 -1.93 -5.76 14.91
N GLN A 110 -1.05 -4.97 15.51
CA GLN A 110 0.01 -5.46 16.38
C GLN A 110 -0.52 -6.13 17.66
N LYS A 111 -1.60 -5.60 18.26
CA LYS A 111 -2.27 -6.23 19.41
C LYS A 111 -2.84 -7.59 19.03
N LEU A 112 -3.55 -7.67 17.90
CA LEU A 112 -4.11 -8.92 17.38
C LEU A 112 -3.01 -9.96 17.10
N GLN A 113 -1.91 -9.53 16.46
CA GLN A 113 -0.77 -10.40 16.17
C GLN A 113 -0.09 -10.89 17.47
N ARG A 114 0.03 -10.04 18.50
CA ARG A 114 0.55 -10.43 19.82
C ARG A 114 -0.38 -11.42 20.53
N ALA A 115 -1.70 -11.18 20.49
CA ALA A 115 -2.67 -12.11 21.04
C ALA A 115 -2.59 -13.50 20.37
N ALA A 116 -2.38 -13.55 19.06
CA ALA A 116 -2.18 -14.79 18.32
C ALA A 116 -0.88 -15.55 18.69
N LYS A 117 0.10 -14.89 19.31
CA LYS A 117 1.34 -15.51 19.81
C LYS A 117 1.14 -16.18 21.18
N ASN A 118 0.19 -15.73 22.00
CA ASN A 118 -0.06 -16.22 23.34
C ASN A 118 -1.03 -17.43 23.32
N PHE A 119 -0.65 -18.54 23.99
CA PHE A 119 -1.44 -19.76 24.00
C PHE A 119 -2.84 -19.56 24.59
N LEU A 120 -2.96 -18.86 25.74
CA LEU A 120 -4.23 -18.63 26.40
C LEU A 120 -5.15 -17.72 25.58
N SER A 121 -4.60 -16.64 25.03
CA SER A 121 -5.35 -15.71 24.16
C SER A 121 -5.85 -16.42 22.88
N ARG A 122 -5.04 -17.31 22.31
CA ARG A 122 -5.44 -18.14 21.15
C ARG A 122 -6.59 -19.10 21.49
N TRP A 123 -6.53 -19.73 22.65
CA TRP A 123 -7.59 -20.64 23.11
C TRP A 123 -8.89 -19.86 23.29
N MET A 124 -8.86 -18.74 24.00
CA MET A 124 -10.04 -17.87 24.20
C MET A 124 -10.60 -17.34 22.85
N LEU A 125 -9.74 -16.82 21.97
CA LEU A 125 -10.15 -16.29 20.67
C LEU A 125 -10.78 -17.39 19.80
N GLY A 126 -10.21 -18.60 19.81
CA GLY A 126 -10.74 -19.74 19.06
C GLY A 126 -12.07 -20.28 19.59
N ALA A 127 -12.31 -20.17 20.90
CA ALA A 127 -13.57 -20.59 21.52
C ALA A 127 -14.71 -19.59 21.23
N ILE A 128 -14.40 -18.29 21.14
CA ILE A 128 -15.41 -17.24 20.97
C ILE A 128 -15.60 -16.88 19.50
N HIS A 129 -14.50 -16.77 18.73
CA HIS A 129 -14.49 -16.34 17.33
C HIS A 129 -13.50 -17.16 16.48
N PRO A 130 -13.89 -18.38 16.02
CA PRO A 130 -13.01 -19.24 15.22
C PRO A 130 -12.46 -18.57 13.95
N GLY A 131 -13.28 -17.75 13.28
CA GLY A 131 -12.87 -17.00 12.09
C GLY A 131 -11.76 -15.96 12.39
N ALA A 132 -11.90 -15.22 13.49
CA ALA A 132 -10.88 -14.25 13.91
C ALA A 132 -9.54 -14.95 14.26
N LEU A 133 -9.60 -16.17 14.83
CA LEU A 133 -8.38 -16.94 15.07
C LEU A 133 -7.71 -17.40 13.76
N ALA A 134 -8.48 -17.76 12.73
CA ALA A 134 -7.94 -18.11 11.42
C ALA A 134 -7.20 -16.91 10.78
N ILE A 135 -7.83 -15.74 10.76
CA ILE A 135 -7.22 -14.48 10.29
C ILE A 135 -5.97 -14.15 11.13
N ALA A 136 -6.04 -14.19 12.44
CA ALA A 136 -4.91 -13.90 13.32
C ALA A 136 -3.71 -14.86 13.10
N ARG A 137 -3.98 -16.12 12.78
CA ARG A 137 -2.92 -17.09 12.40
C ARG A 137 -2.28 -16.76 11.08
N GLN A 138 -3.07 -16.37 10.08
CA GLN A 138 -2.59 -15.96 8.77
C GLN A 138 -1.76 -14.69 8.88
N LEU A 139 -2.26 -13.64 9.55
CA LEU A 139 -1.52 -12.41 9.79
C LEU A 139 -0.19 -12.65 10.51
N LYS A 140 -0.14 -13.61 11.43
CA LYS A 140 1.11 -13.99 12.12
C LYS A 140 2.10 -14.73 11.20
N ALA A 141 1.61 -15.56 10.30
CA ALA A 141 2.45 -16.41 9.45
C ALA A 141 3.09 -15.64 8.30
N ASP A 142 2.37 -14.69 7.75
CA ASP A 142 2.69 -14.06 6.47
C ASP A 142 3.16 -12.60 6.61
N TYR A 143 2.86 -11.90 7.74
CA TYR A 143 3.15 -10.47 7.92
C TYR A 143 3.94 -10.15 9.20
N ASP A 144 4.68 -9.04 9.17
CA ASP A 144 5.35 -8.44 10.32
C ASP A 144 5.00 -6.97 10.49
N PHE A 145 4.04 -6.69 11.36
CA PHE A 145 3.60 -5.33 11.66
C PHE A 145 4.48 -4.59 12.67
N SER A 146 5.60 -5.19 13.11
CA SER A 146 6.50 -4.54 14.07
C SER A 146 7.24 -3.37 13.43
N GLY A 147 7.34 -2.26 14.19
CA GLY A 147 8.07 -1.07 13.76
C GLY A 147 7.37 -0.24 12.67
N ILE A 148 6.10 -0.53 12.36
CA ILE A 148 5.31 0.33 11.48
C ILE A 148 4.97 1.61 12.25
N GLU A 149 5.29 2.73 11.64
CA GLU A 149 4.94 4.09 12.07
C GLU A 149 4.05 4.71 11.01
N LEU A 150 2.89 5.21 11.42
CA LEU A 150 1.94 5.84 10.51
C LEU A 150 2.54 7.13 9.94
N THR A 151 2.84 7.14 8.64
CA THR A 151 3.40 8.30 7.93
C THR A 151 2.33 8.88 7.01
N LEU A 152 1.87 10.08 7.34
CA LEU A 152 0.74 10.71 6.66
C LEU A 152 1.16 11.36 5.33
N PRO A 153 0.23 11.51 4.38
CA PRO A 153 0.42 12.32 3.18
C PRO A 153 0.83 13.76 3.49
N THR A 154 1.70 14.32 2.64
CA THR A 154 2.21 15.69 2.75
C THR A 154 1.55 16.65 1.77
N THR A 155 1.02 16.14 0.66
CA THR A 155 0.30 16.90 -0.36
C THR A 155 -1.11 16.33 -0.52
N LEU A 156 -2.10 17.20 -0.44
CA LEU A 156 -3.50 16.79 -0.49
C LEU A 156 -4.21 17.45 -1.67
N PHE A 157 -5.14 16.70 -2.28
CA PHE A 157 -5.97 17.22 -3.37
C PHE A 157 -7.46 16.92 -3.13
N ASP A 158 -8.32 17.57 -3.90
CA ASP A 158 -9.78 17.42 -3.83
C ASP A 158 -10.31 16.46 -4.90
N GLU A 159 -10.78 16.99 -6.02
CA GLU A 159 -11.41 16.19 -7.07
C GLU A 159 -10.39 15.64 -8.06
N ARG A 160 -9.39 16.46 -8.41
CA ARG A 160 -8.35 16.14 -9.38
C ARG A 160 -7.02 16.81 -9.03
N HIS A 161 -5.96 16.08 -9.34
CA HIS A 161 -4.59 16.60 -9.31
C HIS A 161 -3.84 16.09 -10.53
N VAL A 162 -3.08 16.96 -11.22
CA VAL A 162 -2.29 16.57 -12.38
C VAL A 162 -0.82 16.78 -12.07
N LEU A 163 -0.04 15.73 -12.25
CA LEU A 163 1.42 15.80 -12.19
C LEU A 163 1.96 15.80 -13.62
N ASP A 164 2.92 16.68 -13.89
CA ASP A 164 3.75 16.61 -15.09
C ASP A 164 5.04 15.84 -14.73
N LEU A 165 5.24 14.71 -15.39
CA LEU A 165 6.42 13.86 -15.25
C LEU A 165 7.21 13.90 -16.56
N ASP A 166 8.09 14.92 -16.70
CA ASP A 166 8.93 15.10 -17.89
C ASP A 166 8.10 15.19 -19.20
N GLY A 167 6.98 15.92 -19.17
CA GLY A 167 6.05 16.08 -20.30
C GLY A 167 5.02 14.95 -20.45
N THR A 168 4.92 14.06 -19.48
CA THR A 168 3.87 13.05 -19.39
C THR A 168 2.94 13.40 -18.22
N GLU A 169 1.69 13.68 -18.53
CA GLU A 169 0.69 13.95 -17.50
C GLU A 169 0.25 12.67 -16.79
N VAL A 170 0.15 12.77 -15.48
CA VAL A 170 -0.46 11.74 -14.60
C VAL A 170 -1.60 12.39 -13.86
N HIS A 171 -2.79 11.84 -14.06
CA HIS A 171 -4.03 12.36 -13.48
C HIS A 171 -4.42 11.55 -12.25
N LEU A 172 -4.45 12.18 -11.09
CA LEU A 172 -5.05 11.64 -9.87
C LEU A 172 -6.51 12.08 -9.87
N ILE A 173 -7.42 11.12 -9.84
CA ILE A 173 -8.87 11.36 -9.96
C ILE A 173 -9.55 10.75 -8.74
N TYR A 174 -10.14 11.59 -7.90
CA TYR A 174 -10.98 11.13 -6.81
C TYR A 174 -12.26 10.48 -7.36
N VAL A 175 -12.55 9.29 -6.89
CA VAL A 175 -13.73 8.51 -7.32
C VAL A 175 -14.54 7.98 -6.15
N GLY A 176 -14.06 8.20 -4.93
CA GLY A 176 -14.71 7.68 -3.71
C GLY A 176 -16.03 8.37 -3.35
N PRO A 177 -16.76 7.79 -2.39
CA PRO A 177 -16.43 6.50 -1.78
C PRO A 177 -16.89 5.31 -2.66
N CYS A 178 -15.98 4.40 -2.97
CA CYS A 178 -16.26 3.12 -3.62
C CYS A 178 -15.91 1.96 -2.67
N HIS A 179 -14.62 1.66 -2.50
CA HIS A 179 -14.09 0.75 -1.48
C HIS A 179 -13.86 1.47 -0.16
N GLN A 180 -13.14 2.59 -0.22
CA GLN A 180 -12.86 3.47 0.92
C GLN A 180 -13.25 4.93 0.62
N VAL A 181 -13.15 5.79 1.63
CA VAL A 181 -13.54 7.20 1.49
C VAL A 181 -12.56 7.97 0.59
N GLY A 182 -11.28 7.61 0.60
CA GLY A 182 -10.22 8.32 -0.12
C GLY A 182 -9.96 7.83 -1.53
N ASP A 183 -10.77 6.92 -2.08
CA ASP A 183 -10.48 6.21 -3.33
C ASP A 183 -10.10 7.13 -4.48
N THR A 184 -8.92 6.86 -5.02
CA THR A 184 -8.27 7.63 -6.07
C THR A 184 -7.76 6.72 -7.16
N ILE A 185 -8.09 7.02 -8.41
CA ILE A 185 -7.50 6.39 -9.61
C ILE A 185 -6.31 7.23 -10.06
N VAL A 186 -5.19 6.57 -10.36
CA VAL A 186 -4.01 7.19 -10.98
C VAL A 186 -3.98 6.80 -12.45
N HIS A 187 -4.31 7.73 -13.32
CA HIS A 187 -4.42 7.52 -14.76
C HIS A 187 -3.26 8.17 -15.51
N VAL A 188 -2.60 7.41 -16.37
CA VAL A 188 -1.50 7.82 -17.23
C VAL A 188 -1.97 7.72 -18.69
N PRO A 189 -2.62 8.79 -19.25
CA PRO A 189 -3.28 8.72 -20.56
C PRO A 189 -2.35 8.29 -21.69
N ARG A 190 -1.14 8.87 -21.72
CA ARG A 190 -0.13 8.59 -22.76
C ARG A 190 0.31 7.11 -22.77
N GLU A 191 0.37 6.49 -21.60
CA GLU A 191 0.72 5.07 -21.43
C GLU A 191 -0.49 4.16 -21.56
N ARG A 192 -1.72 4.71 -21.57
CA ARG A 192 -3.00 3.98 -21.53
C ARG A 192 -3.11 3.03 -20.32
N VAL A 193 -2.60 3.49 -19.18
CA VAL A 193 -2.54 2.74 -17.91
C VAL A 193 -3.35 3.48 -16.86
N ALA A 194 -4.06 2.71 -16.03
CA ALA A 194 -4.68 3.21 -14.81
C ALA A 194 -4.34 2.26 -13.66
N PHE A 195 -3.88 2.84 -12.53
CA PHE A 195 -3.79 2.14 -11.26
C PHE A 195 -5.04 2.50 -10.46
N VAL A 196 -5.83 1.51 -10.12
CA VAL A 196 -7.20 1.74 -9.62
C VAL A 196 -7.36 1.44 -8.12
N GLY A 197 -6.27 1.05 -7.45
CA GLY A 197 -6.35 0.59 -6.06
C GLY A 197 -7.38 -0.54 -5.93
N ASP A 198 -8.19 -0.46 -4.88
CA ASP A 198 -9.21 -1.45 -4.56
C ASP A 198 -10.62 -1.08 -5.07
N VAL A 199 -10.70 -0.14 -6.02
CA VAL A 199 -11.96 0.20 -6.70
C VAL A 199 -12.43 -0.96 -7.59
N ILE A 200 -11.49 -1.78 -8.10
CA ILE A 200 -11.76 -2.95 -8.92
C ILE A 200 -10.92 -4.11 -8.39
N PHE A 201 -11.59 -5.24 -8.10
CA PHE A 201 -11.01 -6.51 -7.67
C PHE A 201 -11.03 -7.55 -8.79
#